data_8226a53f60d12df2309048aeeabaeba8
#
_entry.id   8226a53f60d12df2309048aeeabaeba8
#
_cell.length_a   1.000
_cell.length_b   1.000
_cell.length_c   1.000
_cell.angle_alpha   90.00
_cell.angle_beta   90.00
_cell.angle_gamma   90.00
#
_symmetry.space_group_name_H-M   'P 1'
#
loop_
_entity.id
_entity.type
_entity.pdbx_description
1 polymer ?
#
loop_
_entity_poly.entity_id
_entity_poly.type
_entity_poly.pdbx_seq_one_letter_code
_entity_poly.pdbx_strand_id
1 'polypeptide(L)'
;MATQTLVKPERVTQLHGVRWETYQALLVDLAESSNKKLAFDRGVLEIMAPLPEHEISKGFLGRLVCITTEILGLEVASLGSTTLSREDLQKGIEPDECFYIQNEALVRGKMSFDFTLDPVPDLAIEVDITSSSLHRLDIYKALGVTEVWRFDSEDLLIYDLQDGEYQVQDGSQILPILSKQIILDFLKRRCEMGENALLREFRQGLQDQIAKNMA
;
A
#
# COMPACT_ATOMS: atom_id res chain seq x y z
N MET A 1 -3.20 -36.52 4.71
CA MET A 1 -4.31 -35.68 5.23
C MET A 1 -3.79 -34.27 5.29
N ALA A 2 -4.22 -33.41 4.39
CA ALA A 2 -3.86 -32.00 4.40
C ALA A 2 -4.59 -31.32 5.57
N THR A 3 -3.85 -30.85 6.55
CA THR A 3 -4.38 -30.03 7.63
C THR A 3 -4.79 -28.70 7.02
N GLN A 4 -6.09 -28.50 6.84
CA GLN A 4 -6.62 -27.18 6.49
C GLN A 4 -6.29 -26.24 7.66
N THR A 5 -5.31 -25.39 7.48
CA THR A 5 -5.04 -24.31 8.43
C THR A 5 -6.23 -23.36 8.32
N LEU A 6 -7.06 -23.35 9.37
CA LEU A 6 -8.13 -22.38 9.51
C LEU A 6 -7.47 -20.98 9.62
N VAL A 7 -7.39 -20.28 8.52
CA VAL A 7 -6.99 -18.86 8.51
C VAL A 7 -8.06 -18.12 9.33
N LYS A 8 -7.67 -17.60 10.49
CA LYS A 8 -8.56 -16.74 11.27
C LYS A 8 -8.76 -15.46 10.46
N PRO A 9 -10.02 -15.06 10.17
CA PRO A 9 -10.25 -13.81 9.46
C PRO A 9 -9.63 -12.64 10.23
N GLU A 10 -9.10 -11.67 9.52
CA GLU A 10 -8.68 -10.39 10.10
C GLU A 10 -9.83 -9.85 10.97
N ARG A 11 -9.47 -9.34 12.14
CA ARG A 11 -10.46 -8.75 13.02
C ARG A 11 -10.62 -7.29 12.63
N VAL A 12 -11.62 -7.03 11.82
CA VAL A 12 -12.06 -5.67 11.49
C VAL A 12 -13.19 -5.29 12.43
N THR A 13 -13.04 -4.16 13.10
CA THR A 13 -14.09 -3.55 13.93
C THR A 13 -14.44 -2.19 13.33
N GLN A 14 -15.72 -1.97 13.05
CA GLN A 14 -16.23 -0.71 12.54
C GLN A 14 -17.12 -0.03 13.58
N LEU A 15 -16.88 1.26 13.80
CA LEU A 15 -17.64 2.13 14.70
C LEU A 15 -18.24 3.29 13.89
N HIS A 16 -19.48 3.65 14.19
CA HIS A 16 -20.17 4.75 13.56
C HIS A 16 -20.40 5.91 14.53
N GLY A 17 -20.53 7.13 14.02
CA GLY A 17 -20.75 8.32 14.82
C GLY A 17 -19.51 8.74 15.63
N VAL A 18 -18.32 8.30 15.21
CA VAL A 18 -17.06 8.66 15.85
C VAL A 18 -16.67 10.08 15.43
N ARG A 19 -16.28 10.93 16.40
CA ARG A 19 -15.79 12.27 16.11
C ARG A 19 -14.32 12.24 15.69
N TRP A 20 -13.90 13.26 14.96
CA TRP A 20 -12.51 13.42 14.52
C TRP A 20 -11.53 13.41 15.70
N GLU A 21 -11.83 14.14 16.76
CA GLU A 21 -10.99 14.21 17.95
C GLU A 21 -10.82 12.84 18.63
N THR A 22 -11.86 11.99 18.55
CA THR A 22 -11.79 10.61 19.06
C THR A 22 -10.86 9.76 18.17
N TYR A 23 -10.94 9.91 16.84
CA TYR A 23 -10.01 9.26 15.93
C TYR A 23 -8.56 9.68 16.20
N GLN A 24 -8.30 10.98 16.34
CA GLN A 24 -6.96 11.50 16.65
C GLN A 24 -6.45 10.98 18.00
N ALA A 25 -7.30 10.95 19.04
CA ALA A 25 -6.92 10.40 20.34
C ALA A 25 -6.54 8.91 20.22
N LEU A 26 -7.29 8.13 19.45
CA LEU A 26 -6.97 6.71 19.23
C LEU A 26 -5.68 6.52 18.45
N LEU A 27 -5.34 7.37 17.49
CA LEU A 27 -4.02 7.33 16.82
C LEU A 27 -2.88 7.50 17.82
N VAL A 28 -3.03 8.42 18.78
CA VAL A 28 -2.01 8.64 19.84
C VAL A 28 -1.98 7.47 20.81
N ASP A 29 -3.13 7.05 21.33
CA ASP A 29 -3.22 5.99 22.33
C ASP A 29 -2.76 4.63 21.81
N LEU A 30 -2.95 4.36 20.51
CA LEU A 30 -2.58 3.11 19.87
C LEU A 30 -1.21 3.16 19.17
N ALA A 31 -0.53 4.30 19.14
CA ALA A 31 0.76 4.46 18.45
C ALA A 31 1.82 3.45 18.89
N GLU A 32 1.84 3.09 20.18
CA GLU A 32 2.76 2.08 20.73
C GLU A 32 2.24 0.63 20.59
N SER A 33 0.96 0.46 20.25
CA SER A 33 0.37 -0.87 20.04
C SER A 33 0.44 -1.26 18.57
N SER A 34 1.60 -1.68 18.11
CA SER A 34 2.07 -1.82 16.73
C SER A 34 1.31 -2.79 15.82
N ASN A 35 0.19 -3.35 16.24
CA ASN A 35 -0.55 -4.36 15.48
C ASN A 35 -1.97 -3.94 15.09
N LYS A 36 -2.24 -2.66 15.05
CA LYS A 36 -3.56 -2.14 14.63
C LYS A 36 -3.37 -1.04 13.61
N LYS A 37 -4.31 -0.99 12.67
CA LYS A 37 -4.42 0.06 11.66
C LYS A 37 -5.78 0.69 11.75
N LEU A 38 -5.80 1.99 11.55
CA LEU A 38 -7.01 2.81 11.61
C LEU A 38 -7.31 3.41 10.24
N ALA A 39 -8.59 3.40 9.89
CA ALA A 39 -9.11 4.19 8.79
C ALA A 39 -10.35 4.95 9.24
N PHE A 40 -10.49 6.19 8.80
CA PHE A 40 -11.58 7.07 9.20
C PHE A 40 -12.16 7.79 7.99
N ASP A 41 -13.47 7.74 7.84
CA ASP A 41 -14.20 8.50 6.84
C ASP A 41 -15.48 9.09 7.45
N ARG A 42 -15.48 10.40 7.71
CA ARG A 42 -16.65 11.19 8.11
C ARG A 42 -17.51 10.50 9.16
N GLY A 43 -16.91 10.14 10.28
CA GLY A 43 -17.58 9.54 11.43
C GLY A 43 -17.66 8.01 11.40
N VAL A 44 -17.15 7.36 10.39
CA VAL A 44 -16.96 5.90 10.37
C VAL A 44 -15.48 5.60 10.66
N LEU A 45 -15.21 4.90 11.75
CA LEU A 45 -13.89 4.44 12.15
C LEU A 45 -13.78 2.94 11.96
N GLU A 46 -12.76 2.51 11.22
CA GLU A 46 -12.37 1.11 11.10
C GLU A 46 -11.07 0.87 11.85
N ILE A 47 -11.03 -0.20 12.64
CA ILE A 47 -9.85 -0.68 13.34
C ILE A 47 -9.58 -2.10 12.85
N MET A 48 -8.40 -2.32 12.28
CA MET A 48 -7.98 -3.61 11.73
C MET A 48 -6.73 -4.12 12.46
N ALA A 49 -6.65 -5.44 12.65
CA ALA A 49 -5.46 -6.12 13.15
C ALA A 49 -4.95 -7.08 12.06
N PRO A 50 -3.83 -6.75 11.38
CA PRO A 50 -3.32 -7.54 10.27
C PRO A 50 -2.86 -8.94 10.71
N LEU A 51 -2.99 -9.90 9.81
CA LEU A 51 -2.51 -11.27 9.99
C LEU A 51 -1.07 -11.42 9.46
N PRO A 52 -0.32 -12.48 9.86
CA PRO A 52 1.02 -12.73 9.33
C PRO A 52 1.08 -12.83 7.80
N GLU A 53 0.08 -13.40 7.15
CA GLU A 53 0.00 -13.49 5.68
C GLU A 53 -0.08 -12.12 5.02
N HIS A 54 -0.83 -11.20 5.63
CA HIS A 54 -0.92 -9.81 5.22
C HIS A 54 0.47 -9.14 5.29
N GLU A 55 1.17 -9.27 6.44
CA GLU A 55 2.50 -8.70 6.64
C GLU A 55 3.54 -9.25 5.65
N ILE A 56 3.48 -10.55 5.35
CA ILE A 56 4.36 -11.18 4.36
C ILE A 56 4.10 -10.61 2.96
N SER A 57 2.83 -10.46 2.58
CA SER A 57 2.45 -9.98 1.25
C SER A 57 2.84 -8.52 1.05
N LYS A 58 2.55 -7.66 2.04
CA LYS A 58 2.91 -6.24 2.00
C LYS A 58 4.43 -6.05 1.92
N GLY A 59 5.18 -6.77 2.76
CA GLY A 59 6.64 -6.69 2.78
C GLY A 59 7.25 -7.13 1.45
N PHE A 60 6.72 -8.18 0.83
CA PHE A 60 7.16 -8.63 -0.48
C PHE A 60 6.86 -7.59 -1.58
N LEU A 61 5.64 -7.04 -1.63
CA LEU A 61 5.27 -5.97 -2.57
C LEU A 61 6.18 -4.75 -2.41
N GLY A 62 6.45 -4.32 -1.18
CA GLY A 62 7.36 -3.21 -0.90
C GLY A 62 8.77 -3.47 -1.43
N ARG A 63 9.28 -4.71 -1.31
CA ARG A 63 10.59 -5.08 -1.88
C ARG A 63 10.59 -5.04 -3.41
N LEU A 64 9.49 -5.42 -4.08
CA LEU A 64 9.39 -5.28 -5.54
C LEU A 64 9.49 -3.81 -5.96
N VAL A 65 8.80 -2.89 -5.25
CA VAL A 65 8.91 -1.45 -5.50
C VAL A 65 10.35 -0.97 -5.33
N CYS A 66 10.99 -1.28 -4.20
CA CYS A 66 12.37 -0.83 -3.92
C CYS A 66 13.38 -1.37 -4.94
N ILE A 67 13.27 -2.64 -5.35
CA ILE A 67 14.16 -3.21 -6.37
C ILE A 67 13.93 -2.54 -7.72
N THR A 68 12.68 -2.26 -8.07
CA THR A 68 12.35 -1.62 -9.35
C THR A 68 12.89 -0.20 -9.42
N THR A 69 12.69 0.60 -8.37
CA THR A 69 13.22 1.97 -8.31
C THR A 69 14.74 1.98 -8.36
N GLU A 70 15.43 1.05 -7.64
CA GLU A 70 16.88 0.90 -7.70
C GLU A 70 17.39 0.60 -9.13
N ILE A 71 16.74 -0.35 -9.84
CA ILE A 71 17.12 -0.70 -11.21
C ILE A 71 16.90 0.44 -12.19
N LEU A 72 15.82 1.21 -12.00
CA LEU A 72 15.49 2.36 -12.84
C LEU A 72 16.31 3.62 -12.50
N GLY A 73 17.11 3.59 -11.42
CA GLY A 73 17.86 4.75 -10.94
C GLY A 73 16.95 5.85 -10.40
N LEU A 74 15.78 5.48 -9.89
CA LEU A 74 14.83 6.39 -9.25
C LEU A 74 15.09 6.42 -7.74
N GLU A 75 14.99 7.61 -7.15
CA GLU A 75 14.97 7.73 -5.70
C GLU A 75 13.61 7.33 -5.14
N VAL A 76 13.60 6.82 -3.91
CA VAL A 76 12.38 6.41 -3.24
C VAL A 76 12.45 6.70 -1.74
N ALA A 77 11.37 7.23 -1.17
CA ALA A 77 11.18 7.29 0.27
C ALA A 77 10.01 6.38 0.64
N SER A 78 10.32 5.28 1.35
CA SER A 78 9.31 4.39 1.93
C SER A 78 8.93 4.93 3.30
N LEU A 79 7.62 5.16 3.52
CA LEU A 79 7.09 5.63 4.79
C LEU A 79 6.32 4.53 5.55
N GLY A 80 6.32 3.32 5.05
CA GLY A 80 5.59 2.21 5.69
C GLY A 80 4.11 2.54 5.85
N SER A 81 3.58 2.34 7.04
CA SER A 81 2.18 2.59 7.39
C SER A 81 1.96 3.97 8.02
N THR A 82 2.67 4.99 7.56
CA THR A 82 2.47 6.35 8.06
C THR A 82 1.01 6.80 7.86
N THR A 83 0.42 7.35 8.91
CA THR A 83 -0.96 7.86 8.87
C THR A 83 -1.08 9.04 7.91
N LEU A 84 -1.91 8.90 6.90
CA LEU A 84 -2.32 9.96 5.98
C LEU A 84 -3.65 10.52 6.48
N SER A 85 -3.69 11.75 6.94
CA SER A 85 -4.93 12.33 7.50
C SER A 85 -5.11 13.80 7.15
N ARG A 86 -6.37 14.18 6.92
CA ARG A 86 -6.82 15.54 6.59
C ARG A 86 -8.08 15.85 7.40
N GLU A 87 -7.96 16.75 8.38
CA GLU A 87 -9.08 17.18 9.21
C GLU A 87 -10.18 17.88 8.42
N ASP A 88 -9.79 18.76 7.50
CA ASP A 88 -10.72 19.48 6.64
C ASP A 88 -11.56 18.57 5.73
N LEU A 89 -11.05 17.37 5.41
CA LEU A 89 -11.77 16.33 4.68
C LEU A 89 -12.50 15.35 5.60
N GLN A 90 -12.21 15.38 6.91
CA GLN A 90 -12.66 14.37 7.88
C GLN A 90 -12.32 12.95 7.41
N LYS A 91 -11.09 12.78 6.92
CA LYS A 91 -10.58 11.50 6.39
C LYS A 91 -9.16 11.22 6.88
N GLY A 92 -8.91 9.94 7.18
CA GLY A 92 -7.59 9.46 7.55
C GLY A 92 -7.47 7.97 7.29
N ILE A 93 -6.26 7.52 6.96
CA ILE A 93 -5.96 6.12 6.68
C ILE A 93 -4.50 5.81 6.99
N GLU A 94 -4.25 4.61 7.47
CA GLU A 94 -2.92 4.01 7.58
C GLU A 94 -2.79 2.95 6.49
N PRO A 95 -2.08 3.25 5.38
CA PRO A 95 -1.81 2.27 4.32
C PRO A 95 -1.00 1.09 4.86
N ASP A 96 -0.93 -0.01 4.13
CA ASP A 96 -0.02 -1.09 4.51
C ASP A 96 1.42 -0.71 4.23
N GLU A 97 1.68 -0.14 3.06
CA GLU A 97 2.93 0.51 2.67
C GLU A 97 2.61 1.74 1.83
N CYS A 98 3.46 2.76 1.89
CA CYS A 98 3.37 3.88 0.96
C CYS A 98 4.74 4.43 0.60
N PHE A 99 4.82 5.01 -0.61
CA PHE A 99 6.07 5.43 -1.22
C PHE A 99 5.95 6.79 -1.89
N TYR A 100 6.98 7.61 -1.71
CA TYR A 100 7.27 8.73 -2.58
C TYR A 100 8.32 8.29 -3.59
N ILE A 101 8.05 8.50 -4.87
CA ILE A 101 8.93 8.18 -6.01
C ILE A 101 9.07 9.45 -6.86
N GLN A 102 7.97 9.96 -7.39
CA GLN A 102 7.96 11.19 -8.19
C GLN A 102 8.17 12.44 -7.32
N ASN A 103 7.60 12.43 -6.11
CA ASN A 103 7.69 13.51 -5.13
C ASN A 103 8.78 13.30 -4.06
N GLU A 104 9.66 12.31 -4.21
CA GLU A 104 10.67 11.97 -3.21
C GLU A 104 11.53 13.19 -2.79
N ALA A 105 12.00 13.96 -3.74
CA ALA A 105 12.83 15.12 -3.48
C ALA A 105 12.15 16.20 -2.62
N LEU A 106 10.81 16.29 -2.64
CA LEU A 106 10.04 17.25 -1.85
C LEU A 106 9.93 16.84 -0.38
N VAL A 107 10.14 15.55 -0.10
CA VAL A 107 9.96 14.98 1.24
C VAL A 107 11.26 14.48 1.86
N ARG A 108 12.35 14.47 1.12
CA ARG A 108 13.67 14.03 1.58
C ARG A 108 14.08 14.75 2.85
N GLY A 109 14.36 13.97 3.90
CA GLY A 109 14.76 14.48 5.21
C GLY A 109 13.64 15.01 6.11
N LYS A 110 12.38 14.97 5.66
CA LYS A 110 11.23 15.30 6.52
C LYS A 110 10.97 14.15 7.49
N MET A 111 10.69 14.51 8.75
CA MET A 111 10.33 13.58 9.82
C MET A 111 8.88 13.72 10.30
N SER A 112 8.17 14.72 9.79
CA SER A 112 6.75 14.95 10.05
C SER A 112 6.09 15.53 8.81
N PHE A 113 4.79 15.26 8.65
CA PHE A 113 4.03 15.66 7.48
C PHE A 113 2.76 16.39 7.89
N ASP A 114 2.47 17.47 7.16
CA ASP A 114 1.17 18.15 7.13
C ASP A 114 0.60 18.00 5.73
N PHE A 115 -0.32 17.05 5.54
CA PHE A 115 -0.91 16.76 4.22
C PHE A 115 -1.87 17.84 3.71
N THR A 116 -1.99 18.97 4.41
CA THR A 116 -2.60 20.19 3.85
C THR A 116 -1.59 21.00 3.02
N LEU A 117 -0.30 20.81 3.25
CA LEU A 117 0.81 21.55 2.63
C LEU A 117 1.79 20.63 1.89
N ASP A 118 2.03 19.45 2.47
CA ASP A 118 2.97 18.47 1.93
C ASP A 118 2.27 17.58 0.90
N PRO A 119 2.99 17.09 -0.13
CA PRO A 119 2.41 16.11 -1.04
C PRO A 119 2.06 14.82 -0.28
N VAL A 120 1.02 14.14 -0.71
CA VAL A 120 0.73 12.75 -0.29
C VAL A 120 1.65 11.78 -1.03
N PRO A 121 1.83 10.53 -0.55
CA PRO A 121 2.57 9.50 -1.27
C PRO A 121 2.07 9.29 -2.70
N ASP A 122 2.99 9.00 -3.62
CA ASP A 122 2.68 8.71 -5.01
C ASP A 122 2.00 7.36 -5.16
N LEU A 123 2.44 6.37 -4.37
CA LEU A 123 1.96 4.99 -4.37
C LEU A 123 1.56 4.56 -2.96
N ALA A 124 0.37 3.99 -2.82
CA ALA A 124 -0.04 3.24 -1.64
C ALA A 124 -0.28 1.77 -1.99
N ILE A 125 0.04 0.88 -1.06
CA ILE A 125 -0.23 -0.56 -1.17
C ILE A 125 -1.19 -0.96 -0.06
N GLU A 126 -2.23 -1.69 -0.43
CA GLU A 126 -3.21 -2.32 0.45
C GLU A 126 -3.22 -3.83 0.20
N VAL A 127 -3.07 -4.60 1.25
CA VAL A 127 -3.27 -6.05 1.24
C VAL A 127 -4.57 -6.32 1.96
N ASP A 128 -5.59 -6.69 1.24
CA ASP A 128 -6.96 -6.88 1.75
C ASP A 128 -7.33 -8.36 1.66
N ILE A 129 -7.05 -9.08 2.72
CA ILE A 129 -7.37 -10.52 2.82
C ILE A 129 -8.81 -10.74 3.26
N THR A 130 -9.47 -9.69 3.75
CA THR A 130 -10.87 -9.72 4.19
C THR A 130 -11.62 -8.51 3.66
N SER A 131 -12.92 -8.68 3.41
CA SER A 131 -13.77 -7.58 2.92
C SER A 131 -13.92 -6.50 3.98
N SER A 132 -13.20 -5.38 3.82
CA SER A 132 -13.50 -4.13 4.51
C SER A 132 -14.83 -3.56 3.99
N SER A 133 -15.68 -3.10 4.91
CA SER A 133 -16.92 -2.39 4.55
C SER A 133 -16.69 -0.90 4.35
N LEU A 134 -15.53 -0.37 4.75
CA LEU A 134 -15.13 1.00 4.49
C LEU A 134 -14.54 1.11 3.08
N HIS A 135 -15.01 2.06 2.30
CA HIS A 135 -14.49 2.32 0.95
C HIS A 135 -13.13 3.05 1.04
N ARG A 136 -12.05 2.31 1.31
CA ARG A 136 -10.70 2.86 1.48
C ARG A 136 -10.23 3.66 0.26
N LEU A 137 -10.61 3.23 -0.95
CA LEU A 137 -10.30 3.98 -2.19
C LEU A 137 -10.89 5.39 -2.18
N ASP A 138 -12.06 5.63 -1.57
CA ASP A 138 -12.63 6.97 -1.46
C ASP A 138 -11.83 7.87 -0.49
N ILE A 139 -11.12 7.27 0.47
CA ILE A 139 -10.20 8.01 1.33
C ILE A 139 -8.96 8.39 0.55
N TYR A 140 -8.30 7.44 -0.13
CA TYR A 140 -7.12 7.69 -0.96
C TYR A 140 -7.40 8.72 -2.06
N LYS A 141 -8.56 8.60 -2.73
CA LYS A 141 -9.01 9.54 -3.75
C LYS A 141 -9.13 10.96 -3.20
N ALA A 142 -9.78 11.12 -2.05
CA ALA A 142 -9.96 12.43 -1.41
C ALA A 142 -8.64 13.03 -0.92
N LEU A 143 -7.69 12.19 -0.49
CA LEU A 143 -6.34 12.61 -0.12
C LEU A 143 -5.48 12.96 -1.35
N GLY A 144 -5.79 12.42 -2.53
CA GLY A 144 -5.07 12.68 -3.78
C GLY A 144 -3.88 11.73 -4.02
N VAL A 145 -3.89 10.52 -3.44
CA VAL A 145 -2.87 9.50 -3.73
C VAL A 145 -2.98 9.06 -5.19
N THR A 146 -1.88 9.15 -5.94
CA THR A 146 -1.88 8.96 -7.39
C THR A 146 -2.17 7.53 -7.79
N GLU A 147 -1.50 6.55 -7.17
CA GLU A 147 -1.66 5.14 -7.50
C GLU A 147 -1.90 4.31 -6.24
N VAL A 148 -2.82 3.35 -6.31
CA VAL A 148 -3.10 2.40 -5.22
C VAL A 148 -3.05 0.97 -5.76
N TRP A 149 -2.23 0.13 -5.15
CA TRP A 149 -2.20 -1.31 -5.41
C TRP A 149 -2.99 -2.02 -4.33
N ARG A 150 -4.02 -2.75 -4.73
CA ARG A 150 -4.83 -3.56 -3.82
C ARG A 150 -4.69 -5.03 -4.16
N PHE A 151 -4.16 -5.80 -3.24
CA PHE A 151 -3.97 -7.24 -3.35
C PHE A 151 -4.89 -7.99 -2.38
N ASP A 152 -5.71 -8.92 -2.86
CA ASP A 152 -6.70 -9.67 -2.08
C ASP A 152 -6.34 -11.15 -1.86
N SER A 153 -5.07 -11.51 -1.95
CA SER A 153 -4.49 -12.87 -1.93
C SER A 153 -4.62 -13.66 -3.24
N GLU A 154 -5.50 -13.30 -4.13
CA GLU A 154 -5.71 -13.98 -5.43
C GLU A 154 -5.37 -13.07 -6.60
N ASP A 155 -5.84 -11.84 -6.55
CA ASP A 155 -5.69 -10.85 -7.61
C ASP A 155 -5.09 -9.53 -7.10
N LEU A 156 -4.50 -8.78 -8.02
CA LEU A 156 -3.96 -7.44 -7.79
C LEU A 156 -4.73 -6.46 -8.66
N LEU A 157 -5.31 -5.45 -8.05
CA LEU A 157 -5.90 -4.32 -8.75
C LEU A 157 -4.98 -3.11 -8.60
N ILE A 158 -4.58 -2.53 -9.71
CA ILE A 158 -3.79 -1.29 -9.77
C ILE A 158 -4.76 -0.17 -10.16
N TYR A 159 -4.93 0.79 -9.27
CA TYR A 159 -5.76 1.95 -9.46
C TYR A 159 -4.90 3.17 -9.71
N ASP A 160 -5.18 3.90 -10.77
CA ASP A 160 -4.53 5.17 -11.11
C ASP A 160 -5.56 6.30 -11.06
N LEU A 161 -5.22 7.41 -10.41
CA LEU A 161 -6.11 8.55 -10.21
C LEU A 161 -6.09 9.46 -11.44
N GLN A 162 -7.14 9.39 -12.25
CA GLN A 162 -7.31 10.19 -13.46
C GLN A 162 -8.58 11.03 -13.35
N ASP A 163 -8.46 12.34 -13.57
CA ASP A 163 -9.59 13.28 -13.54
C ASP A 163 -10.45 13.19 -12.27
N GLY A 164 -9.81 12.88 -11.12
CA GLY A 164 -10.46 12.76 -9.81
C GLY A 164 -11.16 11.42 -9.55
N GLU A 165 -11.01 10.43 -10.44
CA GLU A 165 -11.55 9.08 -10.27
C GLU A 165 -10.48 8.02 -10.49
N TYR A 166 -10.53 6.93 -9.71
CA TYR A 166 -9.64 5.81 -9.91
C TYR A 166 -10.06 4.96 -11.11
N GLN A 167 -9.11 4.74 -12.00
CA GLN A 167 -9.23 3.84 -13.14
C GLN A 167 -8.35 2.59 -12.92
N VAL A 168 -8.91 1.40 -13.17
CA VAL A 168 -8.14 0.16 -13.08
C VAL A 168 -7.19 0.06 -14.28
N GLN A 169 -5.93 -0.26 -14.01
CA GLN A 169 -4.86 -0.37 -14.99
C GLN A 169 -4.28 -1.79 -15.02
N ASP A 170 -3.72 -2.19 -16.17
CA ASP A 170 -3.02 -3.46 -16.35
C ASP A 170 -1.55 -3.41 -15.90
N GLY A 171 -1.10 -2.27 -15.40
CA GLY A 171 0.25 -2.05 -14.88
C GLY A 171 0.37 -0.71 -14.19
N SER A 172 1.47 -0.55 -13.44
CA SER A 172 1.77 0.68 -12.73
C SER A 172 2.04 1.83 -13.69
N GLN A 173 1.47 2.99 -13.42
CA GLN A 173 1.77 4.23 -14.14
C GLN A 173 3.00 4.94 -13.55
N ILE A 174 3.26 4.73 -12.28
CA ILE A 174 4.46 5.27 -11.57
C ILE A 174 5.70 4.45 -11.92
N LEU A 175 5.55 3.13 -12.05
CA LEU A 175 6.62 2.19 -12.42
C LEU A 175 6.21 1.38 -13.66
N PRO A 176 6.21 1.99 -14.88
CA PRO A 176 5.59 1.40 -16.09
C PRO A 176 6.19 0.07 -16.54
N ILE A 177 7.36 -0.31 -16.04
CA ILE A 177 7.98 -1.63 -16.29
C ILE A 177 7.23 -2.75 -15.57
N LEU A 178 6.45 -2.43 -14.52
CA LEU A 178 5.69 -3.39 -13.71
C LEU A 178 4.27 -3.53 -14.24
N SER A 179 4.00 -4.59 -14.99
CA SER A 179 2.62 -4.99 -15.26
C SER A 179 2.02 -5.73 -14.07
N LYS A 180 0.70 -5.70 -13.96
CA LYS A 180 -0.08 -6.52 -13.00
C LYS A 180 0.37 -7.98 -13.04
N GLN A 181 0.56 -8.54 -14.26
CA GLN A 181 0.94 -9.93 -14.44
C GLN A 181 2.32 -10.25 -13.83
N ILE A 182 3.31 -9.38 -14.04
CA ILE A 182 4.64 -9.55 -13.45
C ILE A 182 4.54 -9.59 -11.92
N ILE A 183 3.84 -8.63 -11.33
CA ILE A 183 3.71 -8.56 -9.86
C ILE A 183 3.02 -9.82 -9.32
N LEU A 184 1.91 -10.24 -9.94
CA LEU A 184 1.15 -11.42 -9.53
C LEU A 184 1.95 -12.71 -9.65
N ASP A 185 2.72 -12.89 -10.73
CA ASP A 185 3.53 -14.09 -10.94
C ASP A 185 4.56 -14.25 -9.80
N PHE A 186 5.19 -13.15 -9.40
CA PHE A 186 6.14 -13.19 -8.28
C PHE A 186 5.45 -13.36 -6.93
N LEU A 187 4.29 -12.75 -6.71
CA LEU A 187 3.49 -12.96 -5.50
C LEU A 187 3.07 -14.43 -5.32
N LYS A 188 2.63 -15.10 -6.39
CA LYS A 188 2.22 -16.51 -6.35
C LYS A 188 3.39 -17.45 -6.06
N ARG A 189 4.55 -17.14 -6.60
CA ARG A 189 5.77 -17.96 -6.43
C ARG A 189 6.47 -17.79 -5.08
N ARG A 190 6.07 -16.81 -4.25
CA ARG A 190 6.72 -16.54 -2.96
C ARG A 190 6.72 -17.73 -1.97
N CYS A 191 5.79 -18.69 -2.16
CA CYS A 191 5.72 -19.90 -1.35
C CYS A 191 6.49 -21.09 -1.94
N GLU A 192 7.05 -20.96 -3.15
CA GLU A 192 7.72 -22.05 -3.88
C GLU A 192 9.23 -22.08 -3.63
N MET A 193 9.81 -20.94 -3.29
CA MET A 193 11.25 -20.80 -3.06
C MET A 193 11.57 -19.73 -2.01
N GLY A 194 12.84 -19.66 -1.61
CA GLY A 194 13.28 -18.62 -0.68
C GLY A 194 13.14 -17.22 -1.26
N GLU A 195 12.61 -16.29 -0.49
CA GLU A 195 12.28 -14.93 -0.92
C GLU A 195 13.45 -14.21 -1.60
N ASN A 196 14.67 -14.29 -1.04
CA ASN A 196 15.85 -13.67 -1.67
C ASN A 196 16.23 -14.29 -3.01
N ALA A 197 15.96 -15.58 -3.22
CA ALA A 197 16.19 -16.23 -4.52
C ALA A 197 15.18 -15.69 -5.55
N LEU A 198 13.92 -15.62 -5.15
CA LEU A 198 12.85 -15.09 -5.99
C LEU A 198 13.09 -13.61 -6.37
N LEU A 199 13.55 -12.79 -5.43
CA LEU A 199 13.86 -11.38 -5.71
C LEU A 199 15.11 -11.19 -6.59
N ARG A 200 16.07 -12.12 -6.57
CA ARG A 200 17.16 -12.11 -7.56
C ARG A 200 16.66 -12.41 -8.97
N GLU A 201 15.74 -13.38 -9.11
CA GLU A 201 15.09 -13.66 -10.41
C GLU A 201 14.29 -12.45 -10.91
N PHE A 202 13.55 -11.79 -10.02
CA PHE A 202 12.81 -10.56 -10.33
C PHE A 202 13.76 -9.47 -10.87
N ARG A 203 14.84 -9.20 -10.14
CA ARG A 203 15.87 -8.23 -10.53
C ARG A 203 16.43 -8.53 -11.91
N GLN A 204 16.84 -9.78 -12.15
CA GLN A 204 17.39 -10.20 -13.45
C GLN A 204 16.36 -10.04 -14.57
N GLY A 205 15.12 -10.46 -14.34
CA GLY A 205 14.03 -10.33 -15.32
C GLY A 205 13.78 -8.88 -15.74
N LEU A 206 13.79 -7.95 -14.79
CA LEU A 206 13.63 -6.52 -15.10
C LEU A 206 14.83 -5.97 -15.90
N GLN A 207 16.06 -6.33 -15.53
CA GLN A 207 17.26 -5.93 -16.26
C GLN A 207 17.23 -6.42 -17.70
N ASP A 208 16.84 -7.68 -17.93
CA ASP A 208 16.71 -8.28 -19.25
C ASP A 208 15.62 -7.58 -20.08
N GLN A 209 14.51 -7.17 -19.44
CA GLN A 209 13.43 -6.44 -20.09
C GLN A 209 13.90 -5.04 -20.54
N ILE A 210 14.64 -4.34 -19.71
CA ILE A 210 15.21 -3.03 -20.04
C ILE A 210 16.18 -3.17 -21.21
N ALA A 211 17.10 -4.15 -21.15
CA ALA A 211 18.06 -4.38 -22.22
C ALA A 211 17.39 -4.66 -23.58
N LYS A 212 16.29 -5.42 -23.58
CA LYS A 212 15.51 -5.69 -24.80
C LYS A 212 14.81 -4.45 -25.36
N ASN A 213 14.36 -3.54 -24.51
CA ASN A 213 13.68 -2.32 -24.93
C ASN A 213 14.65 -1.25 -25.46
N MET A 214 15.97 -1.40 -25.21
CA MET A 214 17.02 -0.51 -25.67
C MET A 214 17.71 -1.01 -26.96
N ALA A 215 17.45 -2.26 -27.38
CA ALA A 215 18.03 -2.90 -28.57
C ALA A 215 17.15 -2.76 -29.80
#